data_77380e82d5bd4037f84502a944affaf9
#
_entry.id   77380e82d5bd4037f84502a944affaf9
#
_cell.length_a   1.000
_cell.length_b   1.000
_cell.length_c   1.000
_cell.angle_alpha   90.00
_cell.angle_beta   90.00
_cell.angle_gamma   90.00
#
_symmetry.space_group_name_H-M   'P 1'
#
loop_
_entity.id
_entity.type
_entity.pdbx_description
1 polymer ?
#
loop_
_entity_poly.entity_id
_entity_poly.type
_entity_poly.pdbx_seq_one_letter_code
_entity_poly.pdbx_strand_id
1 'polypeptide(L)'
;MNSIQIADETFIAADPVAVGEAVADPANWLRWWPDLRLTVVEDRGEAGQRWTVTGAVTGTMEIWLEKVDSGPRGVVLHYFLHAEPAGAAAWELAKMNLAQRTHRRRVAGKEMAFEVKRTLEAGRPVGVSRPV
;
A
#
# COMPACT_ATOMS: atom_id res chain seq x y z
N MET A 1 7.48 9.70 -17.44
CA MET A 1 6.02 9.61 -17.19
C MET A 1 5.68 8.20 -16.76
N ASN A 2 4.87 8.05 -15.72
CA ASN A 2 4.50 6.73 -15.22
C ASN A 2 3.19 6.29 -15.85
N SER A 3 3.21 5.12 -16.53
CA SER A 3 2.02 4.55 -17.16
C SER A 3 1.03 4.00 -16.13
N ILE A 4 1.52 3.55 -14.97
CA ILE A 4 0.71 3.04 -13.88
C ILE A 4 0.71 4.07 -12.77
N GLN A 5 -0.47 4.60 -12.46
CA GLN A 5 -0.65 5.57 -11.37
C GLN A 5 -1.85 5.13 -10.55
N ILE A 6 -1.61 4.85 -9.27
CA ILE A 6 -2.65 4.41 -8.35
C ILE A 6 -2.61 5.32 -7.13
N ALA A 7 -3.79 5.75 -6.71
CA ALA A 7 -4.00 6.44 -5.46
C ALA A 7 -5.26 5.88 -4.84
N ASP A 8 -5.17 5.41 -3.60
CA ASP A 8 -6.28 4.77 -2.92
C ASP A 8 -6.19 5.07 -1.43
N GLU A 9 -7.30 4.92 -0.73
CA GLU A 9 -7.33 5.12 0.71
C GLU A 9 -8.29 4.16 1.40
N THR A 10 -7.96 3.78 2.64
CA THR A 10 -8.74 2.86 3.44
C THR A 10 -8.66 3.29 4.90
N PHE A 11 -9.81 3.47 5.55
CA PHE A 11 -9.83 3.73 6.98
C PHE A 11 -9.62 2.44 7.77
N ILE A 12 -8.72 2.49 8.76
CA ILE A 12 -8.41 1.37 9.64
C ILE A 12 -8.61 1.83 11.08
N ALA A 13 -9.53 1.20 11.79
CA ALA A 13 -9.83 1.52 13.19
C ALA A 13 -8.84 0.79 14.10
N ALA A 14 -7.59 1.24 14.07
CA ALA A 14 -6.50 0.64 14.84
C ALA A 14 -5.48 1.72 15.21
N ASP A 15 -4.62 1.38 16.17
CA ASP A 15 -3.55 2.26 16.63
C ASP A 15 -2.60 2.57 15.46
N PRO A 16 -2.27 3.85 15.22
CA PRO A 16 -1.30 4.22 14.18
C PRO A 16 0.04 3.50 14.31
N VAL A 17 0.52 3.27 15.51
CA VAL A 17 1.78 2.55 15.74
C VAL A 17 1.68 1.12 15.20
N ALA A 18 0.58 0.42 15.50
CA ALA A 18 0.36 -0.95 15.03
C ALA A 18 0.26 -1.02 13.51
N VAL A 19 -0.44 -0.06 12.91
CA VAL A 19 -0.55 0.00 11.44
C VAL A 19 0.81 0.29 10.82
N GLY A 20 1.57 1.22 11.39
CA GLY A 20 2.92 1.54 10.93
C GLY A 20 3.86 0.35 10.99
N GLU A 21 3.80 -0.44 12.07
CA GLU A 21 4.61 -1.65 12.21
C GLU A 21 4.25 -2.69 11.16
N ALA A 22 2.97 -2.89 10.89
CA ALA A 22 2.52 -3.84 9.86
C ALA A 22 3.02 -3.42 8.48
N VAL A 23 2.94 -2.14 8.16
CA VAL A 23 3.39 -1.59 6.88
C VAL A 23 4.90 -1.68 6.74
N ALA A 24 5.64 -1.53 7.82
CA ALA A 24 7.10 -1.51 7.81
C ALA A 24 7.75 -2.90 7.83
N ASP A 25 6.97 -3.96 8.00
CA ASP A 25 7.50 -5.32 8.10
C ASP A 25 7.75 -5.90 6.71
N PRO A 26 9.04 -6.15 6.34
CA PRO A 26 9.37 -6.68 5.01
C PRO A 26 8.75 -8.06 4.73
N ALA A 27 8.49 -8.86 5.75
CA ALA A 27 7.84 -10.16 5.56
C ALA A 27 6.44 -9.99 4.96
N ASN A 28 5.74 -8.91 5.32
CA ASN A 28 4.44 -8.61 4.74
C ASN A 28 4.56 -8.19 3.28
N TRP A 29 5.61 -7.46 2.92
CA TRP A 29 5.79 -7.03 1.52
C TRP A 29 5.93 -8.22 0.59
N LEU A 30 6.61 -9.27 1.00
CA LEU A 30 6.79 -10.49 0.19
C LEU A 30 5.46 -11.18 -0.09
N ARG A 31 4.51 -11.10 0.85
CA ARG A 31 3.18 -11.68 0.66
C ARG A 31 2.27 -10.78 -0.17
N TRP A 32 2.34 -9.47 0.07
CA TRP A 32 1.48 -8.52 -0.64
C TRP A 32 1.90 -8.33 -2.09
N TRP A 33 3.21 -8.31 -2.33
CA TRP A 33 3.77 -8.00 -3.66
C TRP A 33 4.91 -8.97 -3.97
N PRO A 34 4.60 -10.26 -4.23
CA PRO A 34 5.64 -11.28 -4.40
C PRO A 34 6.50 -11.07 -5.64
N ASP A 35 6.02 -10.28 -6.59
CA ASP A 35 6.73 -9.99 -7.84
C ASP A 35 7.45 -8.63 -7.81
N LEU A 36 7.51 -7.99 -6.65
CA LEU A 36 8.18 -6.69 -6.49
C LEU A 36 9.30 -6.77 -5.47
N ARG A 37 10.29 -5.88 -5.62
CA ARG A 37 11.33 -5.64 -4.63
C ARG A 37 11.21 -4.20 -4.18
N LEU A 38 11.09 -4.00 -2.89
CA LEU A 38 10.94 -2.70 -2.27
C LEU A 38 12.23 -2.33 -1.53
N THR A 39 12.72 -1.12 -1.79
CA THR A 39 13.86 -0.55 -1.07
C THR A 39 13.37 0.71 -0.37
N VAL A 40 13.53 0.75 0.96
CA VAL A 40 13.07 1.90 1.76
C VAL A 40 13.87 3.13 1.39
N VAL A 41 13.17 4.18 1.00
CA VAL A 41 13.75 5.50 0.74
C VAL A 41 13.54 6.40 1.95
N GLU A 42 12.38 6.27 2.58
CA GLU A 42 12.03 7.09 3.74
C GLU A 42 11.17 6.27 4.70
N ASP A 43 11.62 6.18 5.95
CA ASP A 43 10.86 5.53 7.02
C ASP A 43 10.31 6.65 7.90
N ARG A 44 8.98 6.78 7.93
CA ARG A 44 8.27 7.80 8.70
C ARG A 44 7.64 7.24 9.96
N GLY A 45 7.98 6.00 10.32
CA GLY A 45 7.42 5.35 11.50
C GLY A 45 5.91 5.20 11.40
N GLU A 46 5.19 5.75 12.36
CA GLU A 46 3.72 5.66 12.39
C GLU A 46 3.03 6.47 11.30
N ALA A 47 3.77 7.29 10.55
CA ALA A 47 3.24 8.04 9.42
C ALA A 47 3.44 7.30 8.07
N GLY A 48 4.07 6.13 8.09
CA GLY A 48 4.20 5.28 6.91
C GLY A 48 5.60 5.16 6.37
N GLN A 49 5.70 4.76 5.10
CA GLN A 49 6.99 4.54 4.43
C GLN A 49 6.89 4.87 2.95
N ARG A 50 8.04 5.13 2.37
CA ARG A 50 8.18 5.32 0.94
C ARG A 50 9.30 4.43 0.42
N TRP A 51 9.09 3.84 -0.75
CA TRP A 51 10.01 2.88 -1.36
C TRP A 51 10.28 3.20 -2.82
N THR A 52 11.47 2.80 -3.28
CA THR A 52 11.66 2.53 -4.70
C THR A 52 11.25 1.08 -4.96
N VAL A 53 10.74 0.82 -6.15
CA VAL A 53 10.19 -0.49 -6.53
C VAL A 53 10.89 -0.98 -7.78
N THR A 54 11.30 -2.25 -7.79
CA THR A 54 11.78 -2.95 -8.97
C THR A 54 11.09 -4.32 -9.05
N GLY A 55 11.31 -5.03 -10.15
CA GLY A 55 10.68 -6.31 -10.41
C GLY A 55 9.71 -6.22 -11.57
N ALA A 56 8.46 -6.63 -11.37
CA ALA A 56 7.45 -6.58 -12.44
C ALA A 56 7.13 -5.15 -12.87
N VAL A 57 7.32 -4.18 -12.00
CA VAL A 57 7.24 -2.75 -12.33
C VAL A 57 8.43 -2.03 -11.73
N THR A 58 8.76 -0.86 -12.28
CA THR A 58 9.82 0.01 -11.78
C THR A 58 9.25 1.38 -11.49
N GLY A 59 9.50 1.90 -10.30
CA GLY A 59 8.99 3.20 -9.92
C GLY A 59 9.07 3.45 -8.43
N THR A 60 8.05 4.12 -7.89
CA THR A 60 7.96 4.46 -6.47
C THR A 60 6.61 4.02 -5.90
N MET A 61 6.64 3.66 -4.62
CA MET A 61 5.45 3.30 -3.86
C MET A 61 5.50 4.06 -2.54
N GLU A 62 4.36 4.47 -2.06
CA GLU A 62 4.26 5.17 -0.79
C GLU A 62 3.01 4.73 -0.05
N ILE A 63 3.15 4.51 1.25
CA ILE A 63 2.02 4.41 2.17
C ILE A 63 2.16 5.56 3.16
N TRP A 64 1.14 6.41 3.19
CA TRP A 64 1.04 7.48 4.15
C TRP A 64 -0.12 7.18 5.09
N LEU A 65 0.16 7.26 6.39
CA LEU A 65 -0.81 6.97 7.45
C LEU A 65 -1.23 8.28 8.09
N GLU A 66 -2.48 8.66 7.85
CA GLU A 66 -3.05 9.89 8.37
C GLU A 66 -3.87 9.58 9.62
N LYS A 67 -3.49 10.14 10.76
CA LYS A 67 -4.22 9.93 12.02
C LYS A 67 -5.58 10.59 11.96
N VAL A 68 -6.59 9.89 12.49
CA VAL A 68 -7.95 10.41 12.65
C VAL A 68 -8.22 10.53 14.13
N ASP A 69 -8.33 11.77 14.61
CA ASP A 69 -8.52 12.07 16.04
C ASP A 69 -9.96 12.36 16.43
N SER A 70 -10.83 12.60 15.46
CA SER A 70 -12.24 12.88 15.69
C SER A 70 -13.10 11.69 15.26
N GLY A 71 -14.20 11.44 16.00
CA GLY A 71 -15.02 10.28 15.73
C GLY A 71 -14.33 8.97 16.08
N PRO A 72 -14.54 7.89 15.33
CA PRO A 72 -13.80 6.65 15.55
C PRO A 72 -12.31 6.89 15.33
N ARG A 73 -11.50 6.56 16.34
CA ARG A 73 -10.05 6.74 16.26
C ARG A 73 -9.44 5.70 15.33
N GLY A 74 -8.45 6.11 14.57
CA GLY A 74 -7.76 5.21 13.66
C GLY A 74 -6.85 5.97 12.73
N VAL A 75 -6.60 5.37 11.58
CA VAL A 75 -5.79 5.97 10.52
C VAL A 75 -6.47 5.80 9.18
N VAL A 76 -6.24 6.75 8.28
CA VAL A 76 -6.52 6.56 6.87
C VAL A 76 -5.21 6.12 6.23
N LEU A 77 -5.19 4.91 5.68
CA LEU A 77 -4.05 4.39 4.93
C LEU A 77 -4.18 4.86 3.50
N HIS A 78 -3.27 5.74 3.08
CA HIS A 78 -3.16 6.20 1.70
C HIS A 78 -2.10 5.39 0.99
N TYR A 79 -2.45 4.79 -0.14
CA TYR A 79 -1.54 3.98 -0.94
C TYR A 79 -1.33 4.62 -2.31
N PHE A 80 -0.06 4.78 -2.68
CA PHE A 80 0.30 5.37 -3.97
C PHE A 80 1.31 4.46 -4.68
N LEU A 81 1.09 4.25 -5.97
CA LEU A 81 2.06 3.57 -6.84
C LEU A 81 2.19 4.38 -8.12
N HIS A 82 3.43 4.75 -8.45
CA HIS A 82 3.76 5.44 -9.69
C HIS A 82 4.87 4.64 -10.36
N ALA A 83 4.53 3.91 -11.43
CA ALA A 83 5.47 2.95 -12.00
C ALA A 83 5.26 2.71 -13.49
N GLU A 84 6.26 2.07 -14.08
CA GLU A 84 6.21 1.56 -15.44
C GLU A 84 6.38 0.04 -15.40
N PRO A 85 5.74 -0.72 -16.31
CA PRO A 85 6.07 -2.14 -16.48
C PRO A 85 7.56 -2.27 -16.75
N ALA A 86 8.24 -3.14 -16.02
CA ALA A 86 9.69 -3.29 -16.15
C ALA A 86 10.04 -4.41 -17.12
N GLY A 87 11.24 -4.33 -17.69
CA GLY A 87 11.78 -5.36 -18.56
C GLY A 87 11.14 -5.44 -19.93
N ALA A 88 10.17 -4.60 -20.24
CA ALA A 88 9.53 -4.58 -21.54
C ALA A 88 10.17 -3.51 -22.42
N ALA A 89 10.40 -3.85 -23.69
CA ALA A 89 10.77 -2.84 -24.67
C ALA A 89 9.59 -1.90 -24.90
N ALA A 90 9.88 -0.65 -25.31
CA ALA A 90 8.82 0.36 -25.49
C ALA A 90 7.70 -0.14 -26.43
N TRP A 91 8.04 -0.91 -27.46
CA TRP A 91 7.03 -1.45 -28.37
C TRP A 91 6.16 -2.52 -27.71
N GLU A 92 6.66 -3.22 -26.71
CA GLU A 92 5.85 -4.19 -25.96
C GLU A 92 4.85 -3.48 -25.06
N LEU A 93 5.22 -2.33 -24.53
CA LEU A 93 4.28 -1.52 -23.73
C LEU A 93 3.02 -1.17 -24.52
N ALA A 94 3.20 -0.88 -25.81
CA ALA A 94 2.07 -0.56 -26.68
C ALA A 94 1.12 -1.74 -26.86
N LYS A 95 1.62 -2.97 -26.71
CA LYS A 95 0.82 -4.19 -26.84
C LYS A 95 0.21 -4.63 -25.52
N MET A 96 0.71 -4.13 -24.40
CA MET A 96 0.22 -4.50 -23.10
C MET A 96 -1.14 -3.92 -22.83
N ASN A 97 -1.98 -4.69 -22.17
CA ASN A 97 -3.23 -4.15 -21.63
C ASN A 97 -2.90 -3.38 -20.35
N LEU A 98 -2.54 -2.11 -20.48
CA LEU A 98 -2.17 -1.28 -19.35
C LEU A 98 -3.32 -1.12 -18.36
N ALA A 99 -4.55 -1.06 -18.84
CA ALA A 99 -5.72 -0.97 -17.95
C ALA A 99 -5.83 -2.20 -17.07
N GLN A 100 -5.62 -3.40 -17.62
CA GLN A 100 -5.64 -4.63 -16.85
C GLN A 100 -4.49 -4.71 -15.87
N ARG A 101 -3.29 -4.32 -16.29
CA ARG A 101 -2.11 -4.31 -15.41
C ARG A 101 -2.29 -3.31 -14.27
N THR A 102 -2.79 -2.13 -14.57
CA THR A 102 -3.09 -1.13 -13.54
C THR A 102 -4.14 -1.65 -12.58
N HIS A 103 -5.18 -2.29 -13.11
CA HIS A 103 -6.23 -2.88 -12.28
C HIS A 103 -5.67 -3.92 -11.31
N ARG A 104 -4.79 -4.81 -11.78
CA ARG A 104 -4.16 -5.83 -10.93
C ARG A 104 -3.37 -5.18 -9.79
N ARG A 105 -2.64 -4.11 -10.07
CA ARG A 105 -1.89 -3.39 -9.04
C ARG A 105 -2.81 -2.69 -8.05
N ARG A 106 -3.93 -2.16 -8.53
CA ARG A 106 -4.94 -1.55 -7.66
C ARG A 106 -5.56 -2.60 -6.74
N VAL A 107 -5.89 -3.75 -7.28
CA VAL A 107 -6.43 -4.86 -6.48
C VAL A 107 -5.41 -5.32 -5.43
N ALA A 108 -4.15 -5.49 -5.81
CA ALA A 108 -3.10 -5.89 -4.87
C ALA A 108 -2.95 -4.88 -3.72
N GLY A 109 -2.99 -3.59 -4.02
CA GLY A 109 -2.95 -2.55 -3.00
C GLY A 109 -4.17 -2.58 -2.08
N LYS A 110 -5.35 -2.83 -2.65
CA LYS A 110 -6.58 -2.91 -1.85
C LYS A 110 -6.59 -4.16 -0.97
N GLU A 111 -6.11 -5.27 -1.48
CA GLU A 111 -5.99 -6.49 -0.69
C GLU A 111 -5.02 -6.31 0.48
N MET A 112 -3.91 -5.61 0.26
CA MET A 112 -2.98 -5.26 1.33
C MET A 112 -3.69 -4.45 2.41
N ALA A 113 -4.38 -3.37 2.02
CA ALA A 113 -5.06 -2.50 2.96
C ALA A 113 -6.13 -3.25 3.74
N PHE A 114 -6.90 -4.10 3.08
CA PHE A 114 -7.93 -4.90 3.73
C PHE A 114 -7.34 -5.98 4.65
N GLU A 115 -6.20 -6.56 4.32
CA GLU A 115 -5.52 -7.50 5.21
C GLU A 115 -5.12 -6.80 6.51
N VAL A 116 -4.46 -5.64 6.40
CA VAL A 116 -4.07 -4.86 7.58
C VAL A 116 -5.30 -4.51 8.42
N LYS A 117 -6.36 -4.06 7.74
CA LYS A 117 -7.62 -3.71 8.40
C LYS A 117 -8.21 -4.90 9.16
N ARG A 118 -8.36 -6.05 8.49
CA ARG A 118 -8.92 -7.25 9.13
C ARG A 118 -8.08 -7.71 10.31
N THR A 119 -6.77 -7.72 10.15
CA THR A 119 -5.85 -8.21 11.17
C THR A 119 -5.89 -7.33 12.41
N LEU A 120 -5.87 -6.02 12.24
CA LEU A 120 -5.77 -5.10 13.36
C LEU A 120 -7.12 -4.72 13.97
N GLU A 121 -8.20 -4.88 13.22
CA GLU A 121 -9.56 -4.65 13.73
C GLU A 121 -10.23 -5.93 14.22
N ALA A 122 -9.55 -7.07 14.16
CA ALA A 122 -10.13 -8.35 14.53
C ALA A 122 -10.76 -8.33 15.92
N GLY A 123 -12.00 -8.84 16.02
CA GLY A 123 -12.73 -8.91 17.27
C GLY A 123 -13.34 -7.60 17.72
N ARG A 124 -13.31 -6.54 16.90
CA ARG A 124 -13.91 -5.24 17.26
C ARG A 124 -15.01 -4.87 16.28
N PRO A 125 -16.10 -4.27 16.76
CA PRO A 125 -17.10 -3.69 15.87
C PRO A 125 -16.49 -2.59 15.01
N VAL A 126 -17.05 -2.41 13.82
CA VAL A 126 -16.62 -1.35 12.91
C VAL A 126 -16.86 0.01 13.55
N GLY A 127 -15.87 0.90 13.46
CA GLY A 127 -15.95 2.24 13.98
C GLY A 127 -15.60 2.39 15.45
N VAL A 128 -15.30 1.30 16.15
CA VAL A 128 -14.88 1.34 17.55
C VAL A 128 -13.36 1.31 17.62
N SER A 129 -12.79 2.28 18.32
CA SER A 129 -11.35 2.32 18.52
C SER A 129 -10.90 1.21 19.45
N ARG A 130 -9.67 0.75 19.23
CA ARG A 130 -9.07 -0.23 20.11
C ARG A 130 -8.87 0.36 21.49
N PRO A 131 -9.28 -0.33 22.57
CA PRO A 131 -8.94 0.10 23.91
C PRO A 131 -7.42 0.14 24.08
N VAL A 132 -6.96 1.15 24.74
CA VAL A 132 -5.53 1.32 24.99
C VAL A 132 -5.10 0.41 26.12
#